data_c25675ddfe576d292927df224e6a1397
#
_entry.id   c25675ddfe576d292927df224e6a1397
#
_cell.length_a   1.000
_cell.length_b   1.000
_cell.length_c   1.000
_cell.angle_alpha   90.00
_cell.angle_beta   90.00
_cell.angle_gamma   90.00
#
_symmetry.space_group_name_H-M   'P 1'
#
loop_
_entity.id
_entity.type
_entity.pdbx_description
1 polymer ?
#
loop_
_entity_poly.entity_id
_entity_poly.type
_entity_poly.pdbx_seq_one_letter_code
_entity_poly.pdbx_strand_id
1 'polypeptide(L)'
;MQVGSTVYRHDAKTPRCEPGSRPGTAGITNHESTSKEVPFNVRTPANYDPTIAHPLLVVYAAAGNNRYETEGLTGLTTEATGRGFIVAYPDHLRLSLPVLEELATIPALVARKWCIDETRIYLTGQSDGGMATDAIAFLAKTRGTAAAIAPSAAGVNAKDLAEYSCPEPLPVMVMHSRNDTVFPGYGAEAARWWAACNRCDSTPGPKDAHGCVAYPNCANGVQTLYCEGTGKHKDWPPMNAAVLDFFEAHGAAQK
;
A
#
# COMPACT_ATOMS: atom_id res chain seq x y z
N MET A 1 -13.46 15.69 0.72
CA MET A 1 -13.34 14.46 -0.11
C MET A 1 -14.59 13.63 0.06
N GLN A 2 -14.95 12.84 -0.95
CA GLN A 2 -16.17 12.01 -0.96
C GLN A 2 -15.76 10.54 -1.05
N VAL A 3 -16.39 9.68 -0.24
CA VAL A 3 -16.25 8.23 -0.34
C VAL A 3 -17.19 7.69 -1.41
N GLY A 4 -16.76 6.65 -2.12
CA GLY A 4 -17.58 5.93 -3.10
C GLY A 4 -18.50 4.91 -2.43
N SER A 5 -19.48 4.42 -3.18
CA SER A 5 -20.31 3.27 -2.80
C SER A 5 -19.86 2.05 -3.57
N THR A 6 -19.63 0.94 -2.87
CA THR A 6 -19.23 -0.31 -3.51
C THR A 6 -20.42 -1.11 -4.00
N VAL A 7 -20.18 -1.93 -5.01
CA VAL A 7 -21.14 -2.97 -5.44
C VAL A 7 -20.67 -4.29 -4.82
N TYR A 8 -21.38 -4.75 -3.79
CA TYR A 8 -21.08 -6.04 -3.16
C TYR A 8 -21.38 -7.18 -4.15
N ARG A 9 -20.35 -7.98 -4.39
CA ARG A 9 -20.54 -9.26 -5.08
C ARG A 9 -20.86 -10.30 -4.01
N HIS A 10 -22.00 -10.99 -4.16
CA HIS A 10 -22.35 -12.11 -3.29
C HIS A 10 -21.50 -13.34 -3.66
N ASP A 11 -20.25 -13.30 -3.24
CA ASP A 11 -19.34 -14.46 -3.33
C ASP A 11 -19.39 -15.22 -2.00
N ALA A 12 -19.74 -16.52 -2.07
CA ALA A 12 -19.76 -17.39 -0.90
C ALA A 12 -18.37 -17.55 -0.24
N LYS A 13 -17.29 -17.18 -0.94
CA LYS A 13 -15.92 -17.23 -0.44
C LYS A 13 -15.46 -15.96 0.26
N THR A 14 -16.21 -14.85 0.17
CA THR A 14 -15.85 -13.60 0.85
C THR A 14 -15.92 -13.81 2.37
N PRO A 15 -14.82 -13.61 3.12
CA PRO A 15 -14.84 -13.76 4.57
C PRO A 15 -15.89 -12.85 5.21
N ARG A 16 -16.46 -13.29 6.33
CA ARG A 16 -17.49 -12.55 7.03
C ARG A 16 -17.10 -12.33 8.49
N CYS A 17 -17.53 -11.20 9.03
CA CYS A 17 -17.44 -10.92 10.45
C CYS A 17 -18.78 -11.19 11.14
N GLU A 18 -18.72 -11.56 12.42
CA GLU A 18 -19.90 -11.75 13.24
C GLU A 18 -20.69 -10.43 13.36
N PRO A 19 -22.01 -10.44 13.18
CA PRO A 19 -22.84 -9.25 13.35
C PRO A 19 -22.60 -8.57 14.72
N GLY A 20 -22.41 -7.26 14.71
CA GLY A 20 -22.15 -6.46 15.92
C GLY A 20 -20.73 -6.56 16.49
N SER A 21 -19.85 -7.39 15.92
CA SER A 21 -18.46 -7.53 16.39
C SER A 21 -17.54 -6.37 15.96
N ARG A 22 -17.98 -5.54 15.02
CA ARG A 22 -17.19 -4.45 14.45
C ARG A 22 -17.92 -3.11 14.63
N PRO A 23 -17.48 -2.25 15.59
CA PRO A 23 -18.17 -1.00 15.92
C PRO A 23 -17.90 0.16 14.94
N GLY A 24 -17.02 -0.03 13.97
CA GLY A 24 -16.66 1.01 13.01
C GLY A 24 -17.83 1.38 12.10
N THR A 25 -17.92 2.67 11.77
CA THR A 25 -19.02 3.24 10.97
C THR A 25 -18.65 3.35 9.49
N ALA A 26 -19.68 3.43 8.65
CA ALA A 26 -19.55 3.74 7.23
C ALA A 26 -19.06 5.18 6.98
N GLY A 27 -18.34 5.39 5.88
CA GLY A 27 -17.99 6.71 5.38
C GLY A 27 -16.69 7.25 5.96
N ILE A 28 -16.73 8.35 6.69
CA ILE A 28 -15.57 9.16 7.11
C ILE A 28 -15.38 9.07 8.62
N THR A 29 -14.20 8.60 9.05
CA THR A 29 -13.76 8.59 10.45
C THR A 29 -12.41 9.29 10.57
N ASN A 30 -12.29 10.31 11.44
CA ASN A 30 -11.12 11.21 11.53
C ASN A 30 -10.37 11.15 12.87
N HIS A 31 -10.74 10.28 13.79
CA HIS A 31 -10.28 10.35 15.18
C HIS A 31 -9.72 9.02 15.68
N GLU A 32 -9.09 8.27 14.80
CA GLU A 32 -8.36 7.09 15.18
C GLU A 32 -6.92 7.45 15.55
N SER A 33 -6.31 6.64 16.42
CA SER A 33 -4.89 6.75 16.76
C SER A 33 -4.30 5.40 17.11
N THR A 34 -2.99 5.30 16.96
CA THR A 34 -2.22 4.14 17.42
C THR A 34 -1.97 4.20 18.92
N SER A 35 -1.34 3.19 19.50
CA SER A 35 -0.99 3.15 20.93
C SER A 35 0.00 4.26 21.34
N LYS A 36 0.79 4.77 20.39
CA LYS A 36 1.71 5.89 20.57
C LYS A 36 1.15 7.20 20.03
N GLU A 37 -0.17 7.31 19.98
CA GLU A 37 -0.90 8.53 19.63
C GLU A 37 -0.63 9.06 18.21
N VAL A 38 -0.25 8.19 17.26
CA VAL A 38 -0.16 8.56 15.84
C VAL A 38 -1.59 8.64 15.28
N PRO A 39 -2.07 9.85 14.92
CA PRO A 39 -3.42 9.99 14.39
C PRO A 39 -3.53 9.38 12.99
N PHE A 40 -4.68 8.76 12.71
CA PHE A 40 -5.02 8.32 11.36
C PHE A 40 -6.51 8.46 11.04
N ASN A 41 -6.81 8.65 9.77
CA ASN A 41 -8.17 8.67 9.24
C ASN A 41 -8.51 7.32 8.65
N VAL A 42 -9.79 6.94 8.72
CA VAL A 42 -10.32 5.77 8.02
C VAL A 42 -11.43 6.20 7.08
N ARG A 43 -11.43 5.66 5.87
CA ARG A 43 -12.43 5.84 4.81
C ARG A 43 -12.98 4.48 4.44
N THR A 44 -14.29 4.33 4.52
CA THR A 44 -14.98 3.12 4.10
C THR A 44 -15.96 3.43 2.96
N PRO A 45 -16.42 2.44 2.20
CA PRO A 45 -17.55 2.64 1.31
C PRO A 45 -18.72 3.32 2.03
N ALA A 46 -19.45 4.22 1.34
CA ALA A 46 -20.61 4.90 1.93
C ALA A 46 -21.71 3.90 2.37
N ASN A 47 -21.76 2.74 1.71
CA ASN A 47 -22.66 1.63 2.02
C ASN A 47 -21.94 0.45 2.69
N TYR A 48 -20.88 0.73 3.49
CA TYR A 48 -20.13 -0.30 4.21
C TYR A 48 -21.05 -1.24 5.01
N ASP A 49 -20.82 -2.55 4.83
CA ASP A 49 -21.48 -3.60 5.58
C ASP A 49 -20.50 -4.22 6.60
N PRO A 50 -20.75 -4.09 7.92
CA PRO A 50 -19.83 -4.59 8.93
C PRO A 50 -19.73 -6.12 9.02
N THR A 51 -20.53 -6.85 8.27
CA THR A 51 -20.52 -8.31 8.21
C THR A 51 -19.73 -8.86 7.03
N ILE A 52 -19.35 -8.01 6.05
CA ILE A 52 -18.59 -8.41 4.87
C ILE A 52 -17.14 -7.93 5.00
N ALA A 53 -16.19 -8.82 4.83
CA ALA A 53 -14.79 -8.46 4.93
C ALA A 53 -14.30 -7.68 3.70
N HIS A 54 -13.66 -6.54 3.96
CA HIS A 54 -13.14 -5.60 2.98
C HIS A 54 -11.62 -5.67 2.86
N PRO A 55 -11.02 -5.47 1.67
CA PRO A 55 -9.60 -5.23 1.56
C PRO A 55 -9.25 -3.91 2.28
N LEU A 56 -8.05 -3.87 2.88
CA LEU A 56 -7.52 -2.67 3.54
C LEU A 56 -6.35 -2.12 2.73
N LEU A 57 -6.37 -0.82 2.46
CA LEU A 57 -5.25 -0.05 1.91
C LEU A 57 -4.75 0.95 2.97
N VAL A 58 -3.47 0.86 3.35
CA VAL A 58 -2.82 1.89 4.18
C VAL A 58 -1.96 2.77 3.29
N VAL A 59 -2.16 4.08 3.37
CA VAL A 59 -1.47 5.09 2.55
C VAL A 59 -0.60 5.96 3.45
N TYR A 60 0.69 5.64 3.53
CA TYR A 60 1.63 6.35 4.41
C TYR A 60 2.00 7.72 3.86
N ALA A 61 2.13 8.69 4.77
CA ALA A 61 2.35 10.07 4.44
C ALA A 61 3.81 10.39 4.05
N ALA A 62 3.98 11.30 3.09
CA ALA A 62 5.27 11.90 2.78
C ALA A 62 5.76 12.78 3.94
N ALA A 63 7.07 13.06 3.98
CA ALA A 63 7.66 13.96 4.97
C ALA A 63 6.92 15.30 5.04
N GLY A 64 6.50 15.66 6.23
CA GLY A 64 5.80 16.92 6.52
C GLY A 64 4.30 16.91 6.21
N ASN A 65 3.76 15.86 5.60
CA ASN A 65 2.33 15.75 5.33
C ASN A 65 1.58 15.14 6.53
N ASN A 66 0.41 15.67 6.82
CA ASN A 66 -0.55 14.99 7.69
C ASN A 66 -1.49 14.06 6.87
N ARG A 67 -2.35 13.34 7.56
CA ARG A 67 -3.32 12.40 6.98
C ARG A 67 -4.26 13.02 5.95
N TYR A 68 -4.65 14.30 6.13
CA TYR A 68 -5.54 14.99 5.19
C TYR A 68 -4.82 15.43 3.92
N GLU A 69 -3.57 15.89 4.07
CA GLU A 69 -2.72 16.28 2.94
C GLU A 69 -2.35 15.05 2.10
N THR A 70 -2.07 13.90 2.74
CA THR A 70 -1.80 12.64 2.04
C THR A 70 -3.03 12.14 1.28
N GLU A 71 -4.21 12.20 1.91
CA GLU A 71 -5.48 11.87 1.26
C GLU A 71 -5.74 12.77 0.05
N GLY A 72 -5.48 14.10 0.19
CA GLY A 72 -5.60 15.07 -0.90
C GLY A 72 -4.59 14.85 -2.03
N LEU A 73 -3.33 14.58 -1.69
CA LEU A 73 -2.25 14.35 -2.64
C LEU A 73 -2.52 13.12 -3.51
N THR A 74 -2.91 12.02 -2.90
CA THR A 74 -3.07 10.74 -3.61
C THR A 74 -4.41 10.62 -4.34
N GLY A 75 -5.47 11.25 -3.82
CA GLY A 75 -6.81 11.18 -4.39
C GLY A 75 -7.41 9.77 -4.44
N LEU A 76 -6.87 8.82 -3.67
CA LEU A 76 -7.27 7.41 -3.74
C LEU A 76 -8.66 7.13 -3.16
N THR A 77 -9.15 7.97 -2.23
CA THR A 77 -10.35 7.69 -1.41
C THR A 77 -11.57 7.28 -2.23
N THR A 78 -11.97 8.11 -3.20
CA THR A 78 -13.25 7.89 -3.92
C THR A 78 -13.22 6.61 -4.74
N GLU A 79 -12.14 6.37 -5.47
CA GLU A 79 -12.02 5.18 -6.31
C GLU A 79 -11.83 3.91 -5.48
N ALA A 80 -10.94 3.93 -4.48
CA ALA A 80 -10.69 2.78 -3.63
C ALA A 80 -11.95 2.35 -2.85
N THR A 81 -12.66 3.30 -2.22
CA THR A 81 -13.90 2.98 -1.51
C THR A 81 -15.02 2.56 -2.45
N GLY A 82 -15.10 3.08 -3.67
CA GLY A 82 -16.00 2.63 -4.72
C GLY A 82 -15.74 1.18 -5.15
N ARG A 83 -14.50 0.72 -5.07
CA ARG A 83 -14.10 -0.68 -5.31
C ARG A 83 -14.19 -1.57 -4.06
N GLY A 84 -14.66 -1.03 -2.94
CA GLY A 84 -14.88 -1.76 -1.71
C GLY A 84 -13.69 -1.80 -0.76
N PHE A 85 -12.61 -1.06 -1.02
CA PHE A 85 -11.50 -0.94 -0.07
C PHE A 85 -11.90 -0.10 1.14
N ILE A 86 -11.36 -0.46 2.30
CA ILE A 86 -11.22 0.46 3.42
C ILE A 86 -9.83 1.09 3.29
N VAL A 87 -9.73 2.41 3.47
CA VAL A 87 -8.47 3.14 3.32
C VAL A 87 -8.10 3.82 4.62
N ALA A 88 -6.86 3.64 5.08
CA ALA A 88 -6.32 4.29 6.26
C ALA A 88 -5.19 5.25 5.88
N TYR A 89 -5.23 6.48 6.39
CA TYR A 89 -4.25 7.54 6.18
C TYR A 89 -3.66 7.98 7.52
N PRO A 90 -2.46 7.54 7.92
CA PRO A 90 -1.77 8.06 9.10
C PRO A 90 -1.07 9.39 8.83
N ASP A 91 -0.82 10.16 9.91
CA ASP A 91 0.08 11.29 9.87
C ASP A 91 1.53 10.82 9.67
N HIS A 92 2.34 11.69 9.04
CA HIS A 92 3.78 11.47 8.96
C HIS A 92 4.43 11.59 10.33
N LEU A 93 5.37 10.69 10.59
CA LEU A 93 6.35 10.80 11.66
C LEU A 93 7.76 10.62 11.06
N ARG A 94 8.75 11.32 11.61
CA ARG A 94 10.16 11.11 11.22
C ARG A 94 10.52 9.64 11.35
N LEU A 95 10.89 9.01 10.24
CA LEU A 95 11.12 7.57 10.18
C LEU A 95 12.24 7.11 11.11
N SER A 96 11.97 6.03 11.80
CA SER A 96 12.90 5.26 12.64
C SER A 96 12.32 3.86 12.82
N LEU A 97 13.12 2.89 13.25
CA LEU A 97 12.60 1.54 13.48
C LEU A 97 11.40 1.51 14.43
N PRO A 98 11.39 2.20 15.59
CA PRO A 98 10.21 2.22 16.47
C PRO A 98 8.97 2.86 15.84
N VAL A 99 9.15 3.84 14.93
CA VAL A 99 8.04 4.47 14.19
C VAL A 99 7.49 3.51 13.13
N LEU A 100 8.34 2.82 12.39
CA LEU A 100 7.93 1.82 11.41
C LEU A 100 7.17 0.66 12.07
N GLU A 101 7.65 0.18 13.22
CA GLU A 101 6.95 -0.84 14.02
C GLU A 101 5.56 -0.33 14.49
N GLU A 102 5.45 0.93 14.89
CA GLU A 102 4.17 1.54 15.28
C GLU A 102 3.22 1.66 14.07
N LEU A 103 3.69 2.20 12.94
CA LEU A 103 2.90 2.32 11.72
C LEU A 103 2.40 0.96 11.21
N ALA A 104 3.19 -0.09 11.36
CA ALA A 104 2.81 -1.46 11.01
C ALA A 104 1.66 -2.03 11.86
N THR A 105 1.30 -1.40 12.99
CA THR A 105 0.15 -1.82 13.82
C THR A 105 -1.20 -1.36 13.27
N ILE A 106 -1.22 -0.37 12.37
CA ILE A 106 -2.45 0.25 11.86
C ILE A 106 -3.42 -0.78 11.26
N PRO A 107 -3.01 -1.74 10.41
CA PRO A 107 -3.91 -2.75 9.89
C PRO A 107 -4.68 -3.51 10.99
N ALA A 108 -3.99 -3.94 12.03
CA ALA A 108 -4.62 -4.66 13.14
C ALA A 108 -5.57 -3.75 13.95
N LEU A 109 -5.26 -2.47 14.09
CA LEU A 109 -6.13 -1.50 14.76
C LEU A 109 -7.42 -1.26 13.96
N VAL A 110 -7.30 -1.13 12.63
CA VAL A 110 -8.46 -1.01 11.73
C VAL A 110 -9.30 -2.29 11.80
N ALA A 111 -8.70 -3.48 11.74
CA ALA A 111 -9.38 -4.76 11.80
C ALA A 111 -10.16 -5.00 13.10
N ARG A 112 -9.79 -4.35 14.20
CA ARG A 112 -10.57 -4.40 15.46
C ARG A 112 -11.92 -3.69 15.37
N LYS A 113 -12.03 -2.68 14.49
CA LYS A 113 -13.21 -1.83 14.39
C LYS A 113 -14.01 -2.05 13.11
N TRP A 114 -13.36 -2.37 12.02
CA TRP A 114 -13.98 -2.63 10.72
C TRP A 114 -13.74 -4.07 10.27
N CYS A 115 -14.68 -4.62 9.52
CA CYS A 115 -14.55 -5.96 8.98
C CYS A 115 -13.54 -5.98 7.83
N ILE A 116 -12.32 -6.41 8.13
CA ILE A 116 -11.19 -6.48 7.20
C ILE A 116 -10.93 -7.92 6.80
N ASP A 117 -10.65 -8.14 5.53
CA ASP A 117 -10.02 -9.36 5.05
C ASP A 117 -8.50 -9.23 5.27
N GLU A 118 -8.00 -9.84 6.34
CA GLU A 118 -6.59 -9.76 6.73
C GLU A 118 -5.64 -10.41 5.71
N THR A 119 -6.16 -11.16 4.74
CA THR A 119 -5.38 -11.67 3.61
C THR A 119 -5.25 -10.67 2.45
N ARG A 120 -5.96 -9.54 2.53
CA ARG A 120 -5.96 -8.46 1.53
C ARG A 120 -5.62 -7.11 2.16
N ILE A 121 -4.46 -7.04 2.81
CA ILE A 121 -3.89 -5.81 3.35
C ILE A 121 -2.83 -5.31 2.38
N TYR A 122 -2.95 -4.07 1.95
CA TYR A 122 -2.08 -3.44 0.97
C TYR A 122 -1.48 -2.15 1.53
N LEU A 123 -0.23 -1.89 1.16
CA LEU A 123 0.49 -0.70 1.62
C LEU A 123 0.96 0.12 0.43
N THR A 124 0.83 1.43 0.54
CA THR A 124 1.39 2.39 -0.41
C THR A 124 1.76 3.69 0.32
N GLY A 125 2.42 4.58 -0.37
CA GLY A 125 2.79 5.89 0.14
C GLY A 125 3.81 6.56 -0.77
N GLN A 126 4.04 7.87 -0.55
CA GLN A 126 4.93 8.68 -1.36
C GLN A 126 6.10 9.19 -0.53
N SER A 127 7.32 9.22 -1.09
CA SER A 127 8.54 9.71 -0.44
C SER A 127 8.82 8.95 0.86
N ASP A 128 8.83 9.58 2.05
CA ASP A 128 8.92 8.90 3.34
C ASP A 128 7.83 7.84 3.52
N GLY A 129 6.61 8.07 2.99
CA GLY A 129 5.56 7.07 2.97
C GLY A 129 5.89 5.88 2.06
N GLY A 130 6.57 6.10 0.96
CA GLY A 130 7.13 5.04 0.11
C GLY A 130 8.22 4.25 0.84
N MET A 131 9.12 4.95 1.56
CA MET A 131 10.14 4.30 2.40
C MET A 131 9.51 3.48 3.52
N ALA A 132 8.46 3.99 4.18
CA ALA A 132 7.72 3.25 5.20
C ALA A 132 7.06 1.99 4.61
N THR A 133 6.48 2.10 3.41
CA THR A 133 5.89 0.97 2.67
C THR A 133 6.92 -0.12 2.41
N ASP A 134 8.09 0.22 1.85
CA ASP A 134 9.19 -0.72 1.61
C ASP A 134 9.68 -1.34 2.93
N ALA A 135 10.00 -0.51 3.92
CA ALA A 135 10.59 -0.95 5.17
C ALA A 135 9.66 -1.91 5.95
N ILE A 136 8.37 -1.60 6.05
CA ILE A 136 7.40 -2.48 6.72
C ILE A 136 7.33 -3.84 6.03
N ALA A 137 7.50 -3.90 4.71
CA ALA A 137 7.44 -5.13 3.95
C ALA A 137 8.70 -6.02 4.11
N PHE A 138 9.90 -5.46 4.33
CA PHE A 138 11.11 -6.27 4.44
C PHE A 138 11.68 -6.40 5.86
N LEU A 139 11.38 -5.50 6.80
CA LEU A 139 11.91 -5.58 8.15
C LEU A 139 11.40 -6.82 8.90
N ALA A 140 12.29 -7.51 9.61
CA ALA A 140 11.99 -8.79 10.25
C ALA A 140 10.79 -8.77 11.21
N LYS A 141 10.54 -7.64 11.88
CA LYS A 141 9.43 -7.50 12.83
C LYS A 141 8.08 -7.16 12.20
N THR A 142 8.10 -6.65 10.97
CA THR A 142 6.88 -6.11 10.32
C THR A 142 6.53 -6.82 9.02
N ARG A 143 7.48 -7.53 8.41
CA ARG A 143 7.25 -8.34 7.20
C ARG A 143 6.09 -9.31 7.40
N GLY A 144 5.29 -9.52 6.36
CA GLY A 144 4.08 -10.33 6.42
C GLY A 144 2.83 -9.53 6.79
N THR A 145 2.95 -8.23 7.09
CA THR A 145 1.80 -7.34 7.30
C THR A 145 1.00 -7.14 6.01
N ALA A 146 1.66 -7.10 4.85
CA ALA A 146 1.02 -6.81 3.57
C ALA A 146 0.93 -8.02 2.66
N ALA A 147 -0.15 -8.10 1.88
CA ALA A 147 -0.32 -9.03 0.76
C ALA A 147 0.33 -8.51 -0.53
N ALA A 148 0.41 -7.20 -0.71
CA ALA A 148 1.13 -6.53 -1.79
C ALA A 148 1.47 -5.09 -1.39
N ILE A 149 2.48 -4.50 -2.06
CA ILE A 149 2.90 -3.13 -1.81
C ILE A 149 3.09 -2.33 -3.11
N ALA A 150 2.87 -0.99 -3.01
CA ALA A 150 3.10 -0.08 -4.13
C ALA A 150 3.82 1.21 -3.65
N PRO A 151 5.13 1.15 -3.30
CA PRO A 151 5.88 2.33 -2.89
C PRO A 151 6.07 3.32 -4.04
N SER A 152 5.89 4.62 -3.76
CA SER A 152 6.09 5.72 -4.72
C SER A 152 7.19 6.66 -4.28
N ALA A 153 8.11 7.00 -5.17
CA ALA A 153 9.20 7.96 -4.98
C ALA A 153 9.98 7.73 -3.66
N ALA A 154 10.15 6.47 -3.25
CA ALA A 154 10.88 6.11 -2.04
C ALA A 154 12.35 6.51 -2.12
N GLY A 155 12.89 7.02 -1.01
CA GLY A 155 14.27 7.47 -0.88
C GLY A 155 15.23 6.36 -0.47
N VAL A 156 15.06 5.15 -0.98
CA VAL A 156 15.96 4.01 -0.74
C VAL A 156 16.62 3.57 -2.04
N ASN A 157 17.93 3.44 -2.03
CA ASN A 157 18.73 3.01 -3.19
C ASN A 157 19.30 1.61 -2.99
N ALA A 158 20.02 1.09 -3.98
CA ALA A 158 20.59 -0.25 -3.93
C ALA A 158 21.57 -0.45 -2.75
N LYS A 159 22.32 0.61 -2.36
CA LYS A 159 23.26 0.54 -1.24
C LYS A 159 22.52 0.40 0.09
N ASP A 160 21.46 1.20 0.28
CA ASP A 160 20.65 1.13 1.49
C ASP A 160 19.99 -0.25 1.61
N LEU A 161 19.42 -0.75 0.50
CA LEU A 161 18.70 -2.02 0.46
C LEU A 161 19.63 -3.24 0.61
N ALA A 162 20.92 -3.14 0.23
CA ALA A 162 21.88 -4.22 0.38
C ALA A 162 22.16 -4.62 1.84
N GLU A 163 21.80 -3.77 2.80
CA GLU A 163 21.93 -4.05 4.23
C GLU A 163 20.78 -4.92 4.78
N TYR A 164 19.73 -5.16 3.99
CA TYR A 164 18.56 -5.90 4.42
C TYR A 164 18.46 -7.28 3.74
N SER A 165 17.95 -8.24 4.50
CA SER A 165 17.62 -9.56 3.96
C SER A 165 16.30 -9.51 3.19
N CYS A 166 16.24 -10.24 2.08
CA CYS A 166 14.99 -10.41 1.35
C CYS A 166 13.89 -11.03 2.22
N PRO A 167 12.66 -10.49 2.18
CA PRO A 167 11.49 -11.19 2.73
C PRO A 167 11.10 -12.38 1.84
N GLU A 168 10.06 -13.12 2.26
CA GLU A 168 9.38 -14.04 1.34
C GLU A 168 8.84 -13.27 0.12
N PRO A 169 8.77 -13.94 -1.06
CA PRO A 169 8.28 -13.31 -2.27
C PRO A 169 6.93 -12.61 -2.06
N LEU A 170 6.88 -11.34 -2.45
CA LEU A 170 5.75 -10.44 -2.25
C LEU A 170 5.46 -9.68 -3.54
N PRO A 171 4.20 -9.54 -3.98
CA PRO A 171 3.85 -8.65 -5.08
C PRO A 171 4.24 -7.19 -4.81
N VAL A 172 5.00 -6.58 -5.73
CA VAL A 172 5.52 -5.22 -5.58
C VAL A 172 5.34 -4.42 -6.87
N MET A 173 4.80 -3.20 -6.76
CA MET A 173 4.70 -2.23 -7.85
C MET A 173 5.46 -0.95 -7.48
N VAL A 174 6.73 -0.85 -7.83
CA VAL A 174 7.53 0.36 -7.55
C VAL A 174 7.15 1.46 -8.53
N MET A 175 6.72 2.60 -8.01
CA MET A 175 6.40 3.79 -8.80
C MET A 175 7.45 4.87 -8.57
N HIS A 176 8.02 5.42 -9.64
CA HIS A 176 9.02 6.49 -9.54
C HIS A 176 9.00 7.37 -10.78
N SER A 177 9.39 8.62 -10.65
CA SER A 177 9.48 9.53 -11.79
C SER A 177 10.90 9.67 -12.28
N ARG A 178 11.11 9.63 -13.62
CA ARG A 178 12.40 9.95 -14.22
C ARG A 178 12.86 11.39 -13.98
N ASN A 179 11.92 12.29 -13.66
CA ASN A 179 12.21 13.71 -13.37
C ASN A 179 12.34 13.97 -11.86
N ASP A 180 12.43 12.91 -11.05
CA ASP A 180 12.72 13.04 -9.64
C ASP A 180 14.17 13.51 -9.44
N THR A 181 14.34 14.73 -8.92
CA THR A 181 15.63 15.34 -8.63
C THR A 181 16.07 15.18 -7.18
N VAL A 182 15.20 14.67 -6.32
CA VAL A 182 15.49 14.40 -4.91
C VAL A 182 16.14 13.02 -4.76
N PHE A 183 15.58 12.01 -5.43
CA PHE A 183 16.07 10.63 -5.42
C PHE A 183 16.23 10.09 -6.86
N PRO A 184 17.14 10.66 -7.65
CA PRO A 184 17.26 10.32 -9.06
C PRO A 184 17.67 8.85 -9.26
N GLY A 185 16.83 8.08 -9.96
CA GLY A 185 17.09 6.68 -10.30
C GLY A 185 16.79 5.66 -9.19
N TYR A 186 16.48 6.08 -7.95
CA TYR A 186 16.29 5.18 -6.82
C TYR A 186 15.18 4.16 -7.05
N GLY A 187 14.06 4.54 -7.67
CA GLY A 187 12.96 3.61 -7.97
C GLY A 187 13.38 2.44 -8.86
N ALA A 188 14.23 2.69 -9.87
CA ALA A 188 14.77 1.61 -10.70
C ALA A 188 15.72 0.68 -9.93
N GLU A 189 16.46 1.21 -8.96
CA GLU A 189 17.33 0.43 -8.08
C GLU A 189 16.51 -0.41 -7.11
N ALA A 190 15.51 0.17 -6.46
CA ALA A 190 14.58 -0.53 -5.58
C ALA A 190 13.82 -1.64 -6.33
N ALA A 191 13.34 -1.37 -7.54
CA ALA A 191 12.66 -2.38 -8.37
C ALA A 191 13.55 -3.58 -8.69
N ARG A 192 14.83 -3.36 -9.01
CA ARG A 192 15.81 -4.44 -9.23
C ARG A 192 16.06 -5.25 -7.96
N TRP A 193 16.16 -4.59 -6.80
CA TRP A 193 16.31 -5.28 -5.52
C TRP A 193 15.09 -6.16 -5.21
N TRP A 194 13.89 -5.63 -5.38
CA TRP A 194 12.65 -6.40 -5.20
C TRP A 194 12.55 -7.56 -6.19
N ALA A 195 12.94 -7.35 -7.46
CA ALA A 195 12.98 -8.42 -8.46
C ALA A 195 13.94 -9.54 -8.03
N ALA A 196 15.11 -9.21 -7.50
CA ALA A 196 16.06 -10.17 -6.98
C ALA A 196 15.49 -10.92 -5.75
N CYS A 197 14.87 -10.21 -4.80
CA CYS A 197 14.23 -10.81 -3.64
C CYS A 197 13.07 -11.74 -4.03
N ASN A 198 12.30 -11.36 -5.02
CA ASN A 198 11.22 -12.16 -5.58
C ASN A 198 11.72 -13.26 -6.54
N ARG A 199 13.04 -13.38 -6.72
CA ARG A 199 13.68 -14.38 -7.60
C ARG A 199 13.16 -14.34 -9.04
N CYS A 200 12.89 -13.13 -9.53
CA CYS A 200 12.51 -12.89 -10.92
C CYS A 200 13.75 -12.91 -11.84
N ASP A 201 13.53 -12.99 -13.15
CA ASP A 201 14.58 -12.72 -14.12
C ASP A 201 15.03 -11.27 -13.98
N SER A 202 16.35 -11.04 -14.18
CA SER A 202 16.97 -9.70 -14.00
C SER A 202 16.61 -8.71 -15.09
N THR A 203 16.13 -9.18 -16.25
CA THR A 203 15.77 -8.35 -17.39
C THR A 203 14.26 -8.16 -17.43
N PRO A 204 13.77 -6.91 -17.26
CA PRO A 204 12.34 -6.64 -17.34
C PRO A 204 11.83 -6.78 -18.78
N GLY A 205 10.54 -7.04 -18.91
CA GLY A 205 9.81 -7.08 -20.17
C GLY A 205 9.59 -5.68 -20.77
N PRO A 206 8.85 -5.58 -21.88
CA PRO A 206 8.52 -4.29 -22.49
C PRO A 206 7.63 -3.43 -21.60
N LYS A 207 7.64 -2.11 -21.82
CA LYS A 207 6.72 -1.18 -21.17
C LYS A 207 5.29 -1.43 -21.63
N ASP A 208 4.38 -1.43 -20.67
CA ASP A 208 2.94 -1.43 -20.95
C ASP A 208 2.40 -0.01 -21.23
N ALA A 209 1.07 0.10 -21.39
CA ALA A 209 0.40 1.37 -21.66
C ALA A 209 0.48 2.39 -20.51
N HIS A 210 0.78 1.95 -19.29
CA HIS A 210 0.95 2.79 -18.11
C HIS A 210 2.41 3.17 -17.85
N GLY A 211 3.34 2.74 -18.72
CA GLY A 211 4.77 2.96 -18.55
C GLY A 211 5.44 2.00 -17.56
N CYS A 212 4.77 0.92 -17.19
CA CYS A 212 5.28 -0.11 -16.31
C CYS A 212 6.01 -1.21 -17.10
N VAL A 213 7.07 -1.75 -16.51
CA VAL A 213 7.73 -2.98 -16.95
C VAL A 213 7.55 -4.04 -15.89
N ALA A 214 7.31 -5.29 -16.29
CA ALA A 214 7.23 -6.44 -15.40
C ALA A 214 8.56 -7.21 -15.43
N TYR A 215 9.03 -7.63 -14.25
CA TYR A 215 10.11 -8.60 -14.14
C TYR A 215 9.49 -10.01 -14.24
N PRO A 216 9.90 -10.84 -15.23
CA PRO A 216 9.25 -12.12 -15.46
C PRO A 216 9.76 -13.23 -14.52
N ASN A 217 9.05 -14.36 -14.52
CA ASN A 217 9.44 -15.62 -13.86
C ASN A 217 9.73 -15.50 -12.36
N CYS A 218 9.01 -14.63 -11.65
CA CYS A 218 9.15 -14.49 -10.21
C CYS A 218 8.68 -15.74 -9.46
N ALA A 219 9.31 -16.01 -8.32
CA ALA A 219 8.92 -17.14 -7.46
C ALA A 219 7.48 -17.01 -6.96
N ASN A 220 6.83 -18.15 -6.73
CA ASN A 220 5.45 -18.23 -6.23
C ASN A 220 4.42 -17.50 -7.10
N GLY A 221 4.76 -17.14 -8.35
CA GLY A 221 3.89 -16.41 -9.26
C GLY A 221 3.61 -14.97 -8.84
N VAL A 222 4.40 -14.38 -7.91
CA VAL A 222 4.24 -12.98 -7.54
C VAL A 222 4.64 -12.07 -8.71
N GLN A 223 4.14 -10.84 -8.70
CA GLN A 223 4.43 -9.84 -9.72
C GLN A 223 5.36 -8.77 -9.15
N THR A 224 6.40 -8.43 -9.91
CA THR A 224 7.27 -7.28 -9.61
C THR A 224 7.22 -6.32 -10.79
N LEU A 225 6.73 -5.11 -10.55
CA LEU A 225 6.58 -4.05 -11.54
C LEU A 225 7.46 -2.85 -11.21
N TYR A 226 7.99 -2.20 -12.25
CA TYR A 226 8.54 -0.86 -12.17
C TYR A 226 7.78 0.06 -13.11
N CYS A 227 7.15 1.10 -12.55
CA CYS A 227 6.33 2.07 -13.26
C CYS A 227 7.01 3.43 -13.25
N GLU A 228 7.51 3.86 -14.41
CA GLU A 228 8.25 5.12 -14.55
C GLU A 228 7.33 6.24 -15.02
N GLY A 229 7.08 7.20 -14.13
CA GLY A 229 6.34 8.42 -14.44
C GLY A 229 7.21 9.56 -14.96
N THR A 230 6.57 10.72 -15.22
CA THR A 230 7.21 11.95 -15.71
C THR A 230 6.98 13.15 -14.78
N GLY A 231 6.32 12.97 -13.64
CA GLY A 231 6.12 13.99 -12.63
C GLY A 231 7.42 14.39 -11.90
N LYS A 232 7.33 15.24 -10.92
CA LYS A 232 8.42 15.60 -10.00
C LYS A 232 8.35 14.74 -8.75
N HIS A 233 9.38 14.80 -7.90
CA HIS A 233 9.40 14.06 -6.63
C HIS A 233 8.12 14.19 -5.79
N LYS A 234 7.59 15.40 -5.69
CA LYS A 234 6.40 15.71 -4.89
C LYS A 234 5.05 15.27 -5.50
N ASP A 235 5.06 14.85 -6.76
CA ASP A 235 3.83 14.55 -7.47
C ASP A 235 3.46 13.07 -7.27
N TRP A 236 2.23 12.82 -6.88
CA TRP A 236 1.68 11.47 -6.90
C TRP A 236 1.43 11.04 -8.35
N PRO A 237 1.83 9.83 -8.76
CA PRO A 237 1.61 9.39 -10.14
C PRO A 237 0.11 9.24 -10.47
N PRO A 238 -0.35 9.69 -11.66
CA PRO A 238 -1.77 9.63 -12.04
C PRO A 238 -2.16 8.22 -12.50
N MET A 239 -2.01 7.22 -11.64
CA MET A 239 -2.25 5.82 -11.97
C MET A 239 -3.02 5.05 -10.87
N ASN A 240 -3.93 5.75 -10.17
CA ASN A 240 -4.72 5.15 -9.09
C ASN A 240 -5.45 3.87 -9.53
N ALA A 241 -6.07 3.88 -10.72
CA ALA A 241 -6.73 2.70 -11.26
C ALA A 241 -5.76 1.51 -11.38
N ALA A 242 -4.57 1.72 -11.96
CA ALA A 242 -3.57 0.66 -12.12
C ALA A 242 -3.04 0.14 -10.79
N VAL A 243 -2.86 1.02 -9.78
CA VAL A 243 -2.47 0.63 -8.42
C VAL A 243 -3.55 -0.24 -7.78
N LEU A 244 -4.82 0.14 -7.90
CA LEU A 244 -5.94 -0.62 -7.35
C LEU A 244 -6.14 -1.95 -8.09
N ASP A 245 -6.02 -1.96 -9.43
CA ASP A 245 -6.06 -3.20 -10.23
C ASP A 245 -4.94 -4.16 -9.81
N PHE A 246 -3.72 -3.63 -9.59
CA PHE A 246 -2.61 -4.41 -9.08
C PHE A 246 -2.93 -5.03 -7.71
N PHE A 247 -3.48 -4.28 -6.78
CA PHE A 247 -3.84 -4.79 -5.47
C PHE A 247 -4.98 -5.82 -5.53
N GLU A 248 -6.01 -5.58 -6.34
CA GLU A 248 -7.12 -6.54 -6.53
C GLU A 248 -6.66 -7.87 -7.12
N ALA A 249 -5.63 -7.84 -7.98
CA ALA A 249 -5.04 -9.05 -8.56
C ALA A 249 -4.22 -9.88 -7.56
N HIS A 250 -3.80 -9.28 -6.42
CA HIS A 250 -2.87 -9.88 -5.46
C HIS A 250 -3.43 -9.97 -4.04
N GLY A 251 -4.58 -10.59 -3.87
CA GLY A 251 -4.97 -11.11 -2.55
C GLY A 251 -3.98 -12.21 -2.14
N ALA A 252 -3.76 -12.42 -0.84
CA ALA A 252 -2.90 -13.52 -0.40
C ALA A 252 -3.38 -14.82 -1.04
N ALA A 253 -2.46 -15.54 -1.68
CA ALA A 253 -2.75 -16.89 -2.16
C ALA A 253 -3.28 -17.70 -0.98
N GLN A 254 -4.45 -18.28 -1.14
CA GLN A 254 -5.00 -19.22 -0.15
C GLN A 254 -3.93 -20.30 0.07
N LYS A 255 -3.37 -20.35 1.29
CA LYS A 255 -2.46 -21.42 1.71
C LYS A 255 -3.20 -22.75 1.74
#